data_b5ccd1112eec4089a86755fb1caa4993
#
_entry.id   b5ccd1112eec4089a86755fb1caa4993
#
_cell.length_a   1.000
_cell.length_b   1.000
_cell.length_c   1.000
_cell.angle_alpha   90.00
_cell.angle_beta   90.00
_cell.angle_gamma   90.00
#
_symmetry.space_group_name_H-M   'P 1'
#
loop_
_entity.id
_entity.type
_entity.pdbx_description
1 polymer ?
#
loop_
_entity_poly.entity_id
_entity_poly.type
_entity_poly.pdbx_seq_one_letter_code
_entity_poly.pdbx_strand_id
1 'polypeptide(L)'
;AALLAAGGCAPRYDDAVVLERQGQLLKAAQKYAAFAEARPQDQAAPKALMAAAEIYALKLGLCAESKPLLENLARNYREFKMPPDVFRQIFICPDYFPVTPGSKWVYGDTETLGRNARQVSEISDRNSGGASLNTAFYAGNTLVNRQKTRLRFSGLDLVERQNRKDTVLFRYPLSAGKSWDTVGPEGRLEFRVEQAGLKVKVKAGEFGDCVKLRRRVAGQSSWVYEYYAPWKGRVLTSVAGKGYENRIMELISYEEKK
;
A
#
# COMPACT_ATOMS: atom_id res chain seq x y z
N ALA A 1 6.39 34.05 40.95
CA ALA A 1 7.02 32.84 40.46
C ALA A 1 7.43 33.07 39.00
N ALA A 2 8.74 33.25 38.77
CA ALA A 2 9.29 33.47 37.44
C ALA A 2 9.31 32.11 36.68
N LEU A 3 8.53 32.00 35.61
CA LEU A 3 8.70 30.91 34.62
C LEU A 3 10.04 31.12 33.92
N LEU A 4 11.01 30.29 34.23
CA LEU A 4 12.21 30.10 33.43
C LEU A 4 11.78 29.53 32.08
N ALA A 5 11.68 30.36 31.05
CA ALA A 5 11.59 29.94 29.67
C ALA A 5 12.91 29.25 29.35
N ALA A 6 12.86 27.93 29.21
CA ALA A 6 13.98 27.15 28.66
C ALA A 6 14.21 27.67 27.23
N GLY A 7 15.28 28.43 27.05
CA GLY A 7 15.72 29.01 25.79
C GLY A 7 16.26 27.95 24.83
N GLY A 8 15.42 27.02 24.40
CA GLY A 8 15.70 26.16 23.25
C GLY A 8 15.60 27.03 21.99
N CYS A 9 16.66 27.10 21.18
CA CYS A 9 16.60 27.75 19.87
C CYS A 9 15.37 27.27 19.12
N ALA A 10 14.49 28.17 18.71
CA ALA A 10 13.29 27.83 17.93
C ALA A 10 13.73 27.03 16.68
N PRO A 11 13.05 25.93 16.35
CA PRO A 11 13.43 25.10 15.23
C PRO A 11 13.49 25.92 13.94
N ARG A 12 14.56 25.72 13.15
CA ARG A 12 14.76 26.41 11.87
C ARG A 12 14.54 25.42 10.74
N TYR A 13 13.97 25.89 9.63
CA TYR A 13 13.76 25.08 8.42
C TYR A 13 15.08 24.52 7.88
N ASP A 14 16.12 25.35 7.82
CA ASP A 14 17.43 24.97 7.29
C ASP A 14 18.11 23.84 8.09
N ASP A 15 17.86 23.78 9.41
CA ASP A 15 18.41 22.68 10.24
C ASP A 15 17.83 21.35 9.80
N ALA A 16 16.53 21.29 9.43
CA ALA A 16 15.90 20.10 8.91
C ALA A 16 16.46 19.71 7.54
N VAL A 17 16.71 20.69 6.64
CA VAL A 17 17.34 20.47 5.33
C VAL A 17 18.73 19.86 5.47
N VAL A 18 19.54 20.35 6.41
CA VAL A 18 20.88 19.82 6.68
C VAL A 18 20.81 18.36 7.13
N LEU A 19 19.92 18.06 8.07
CA LEU A 19 19.72 16.68 8.56
C LEU A 19 19.27 15.73 7.46
N GLU A 20 18.37 16.18 6.57
CA GLU A 20 17.91 15.38 5.43
C GLU A 20 19.07 15.07 4.47
N ARG A 21 19.89 16.06 4.11
CA ARG A 21 21.10 15.88 3.27
C ARG A 21 22.12 14.93 3.89
N GLN A 22 22.19 14.88 5.21
CA GLN A 22 23.04 13.95 5.97
C GLN A 22 22.44 12.53 6.07
N GLY A 23 21.24 12.29 5.50
CA GLY A 23 20.55 11.01 5.62
C GLY A 23 19.94 10.74 6.99
N GLN A 24 19.93 11.74 7.91
CA GLN A 24 19.29 11.62 9.24
C GLN A 24 17.79 11.83 9.15
N LEU A 25 17.11 10.97 8.34
CA LEU A 25 15.76 11.17 7.88
C LEU A 25 14.72 11.35 9.00
N LEU A 26 14.80 10.52 10.05
CA LEU A 26 13.86 10.62 11.17
C LEU A 26 13.99 11.97 11.89
N LYS A 27 15.21 12.40 12.17
CA LYS A 27 15.47 13.70 12.80
C LYS A 27 15.06 14.86 11.90
N ALA A 28 15.28 14.75 10.58
CA ALA A 28 14.87 15.75 9.61
C ALA A 28 13.34 15.91 9.63
N ALA A 29 12.58 14.81 9.54
CA ALA A 29 11.12 14.83 9.58
C ALA A 29 10.59 15.47 10.88
N GLN A 30 11.16 15.09 12.03
CA GLN A 30 10.81 15.69 13.32
C GLN A 30 11.10 17.19 13.36
N LYS A 31 12.23 17.65 12.81
CA LYS A 31 12.60 19.07 12.76
C LYS A 31 11.69 19.87 11.82
N TYR A 32 11.34 19.31 10.65
CA TYR A 32 10.37 19.93 9.75
C TYR A 32 9.00 20.09 10.41
N ALA A 33 8.49 19.04 11.07
CA ALA A 33 7.20 19.08 11.77
C ALA A 33 7.22 20.12 12.92
N ALA A 34 8.27 20.11 13.74
CA ALA A 34 8.43 21.06 14.84
C ALA A 34 8.58 22.51 14.34
N PHE A 35 9.24 22.73 13.21
CA PHE A 35 9.32 24.07 12.60
C PHE A 35 7.93 24.58 12.21
N ALA A 36 7.14 23.76 11.51
CA ALA A 36 5.80 24.15 11.08
C ALA A 36 4.84 24.39 12.26
N GLU A 37 4.97 23.61 13.33
CA GLU A 37 4.20 23.80 14.56
C GLU A 37 4.57 25.10 15.29
N ALA A 38 5.87 25.39 15.41
CA ALA A 38 6.37 26.60 16.09
C ALA A 38 6.12 27.88 15.27
N ARG A 39 6.02 27.77 13.94
CA ARG A 39 5.91 28.91 13.02
C ARG A 39 4.82 28.70 11.96
N PRO A 40 3.55 28.52 12.35
CA PRO A 40 2.49 28.17 11.40
C PRO A 40 2.20 29.26 10.35
N GLN A 41 2.61 30.50 10.58
CA GLN A 41 2.44 31.61 9.64
C GLN A 41 3.64 31.82 8.71
N ASP A 42 4.70 31.05 8.88
CA ASP A 42 5.88 31.15 8.02
C ASP A 42 5.56 30.55 6.63
N GLN A 43 6.04 31.22 5.57
CA GLN A 43 5.85 30.76 4.19
C GLN A 43 6.45 29.36 3.92
N ALA A 44 7.44 28.95 4.71
CA ALA A 44 8.04 27.63 4.64
C ALA A 44 7.26 26.55 5.42
N ALA A 45 6.30 26.92 6.29
CA ALA A 45 5.58 25.97 7.12
C ALA A 45 4.84 24.87 6.29
N PRO A 46 4.08 25.19 5.22
CA PRO A 46 3.44 24.14 4.42
C PRO A 46 4.46 23.26 3.70
N LYS A 47 5.61 23.81 3.26
CA LYS A 47 6.69 23.02 2.67
C LYS A 47 7.32 22.09 3.69
N ALA A 48 7.49 22.53 4.93
CA ALA A 48 8.03 21.70 6.01
C ALA A 48 7.08 20.55 6.37
N LEU A 49 5.77 20.80 6.49
CA LEU A 49 4.78 19.73 6.69
C LEU A 49 4.81 18.70 5.58
N MET A 50 4.90 19.15 4.33
CA MET A 50 4.96 18.26 3.18
C MET A 50 6.23 17.40 3.18
N ALA A 51 7.41 18.01 3.42
CA ALA A 51 8.69 17.31 3.51
C ALA A 51 8.69 16.27 4.65
N ALA A 52 8.18 16.64 5.83
CA ALA A 52 8.03 15.70 6.94
C ALA A 52 7.12 14.52 6.57
N ALA A 53 5.95 14.77 5.98
CA ALA A 53 5.01 13.74 5.58
C ALA A 53 5.62 12.80 4.51
N GLU A 54 6.35 13.35 3.55
CA GLU A 54 7.06 12.60 2.51
C GLU A 54 8.14 11.69 3.10
N ILE A 55 8.97 12.23 4.00
CA ILE A 55 10.01 11.43 4.67
C ILE A 55 9.37 10.32 5.49
N TYR A 56 8.37 10.61 6.32
CA TYR A 56 7.70 9.59 7.13
C TYR A 56 7.09 8.49 6.26
N ALA A 57 6.27 8.85 5.27
CA ALA A 57 5.54 7.87 4.47
C ALA A 57 6.44 7.12 3.48
N LEU A 58 7.23 7.85 2.67
CA LEU A 58 7.87 7.28 1.49
C LEU A 58 9.31 6.80 1.75
N LYS A 59 10.01 7.42 2.71
CA LYS A 59 11.40 7.06 3.02
C LYS A 59 11.51 6.15 4.24
N LEU A 60 10.61 6.30 5.22
CA LEU A 60 10.66 5.55 6.49
C LEU A 60 9.53 4.52 6.64
N GLY A 61 8.49 4.57 5.81
CA GLY A 61 7.32 3.69 5.91
C GLY A 61 6.44 3.96 7.15
N LEU A 62 6.65 5.09 7.83
CA LEU A 62 5.92 5.51 9.03
C LEU A 62 4.62 6.23 8.65
N CYS A 63 3.68 5.49 8.09
CA CYS A 63 2.44 6.03 7.52
C CYS A 63 1.54 6.71 8.56
N ALA A 64 1.55 6.23 9.79
CA ALA A 64 0.77 6.82 10.88
C ALA A 64 1.23 8.25 11.19
N GLU A 65 2.54 8.51 11.12
CA GLU A 65 3.13 9.81 11.41
C GLU A 65 2.89 10.83 10.28
N SER A 66 2.73 10.37 9.05
CA SER A 66 2.51 11.26 7.90
C SER A 66 1.08 11.81 7.82
N LYS A 67 0.07 11.01 8.22
CA LYS A 67 -1.35 11.37 8.07
C LYS A 67 -1.75 12.67 8.78
N PRO A 68 -1.41 12.87 10.07
CA PRO A 68 -1.76 14.11 10.77
C PRO A 68 -1.13 15.36 10.11
N LEU A 69 0.07 15.23 9.55
CA LEU A 69 0.74 16.31 8.85
C LEU A 69 0.00 16.73 7.58
N LEU A 70 -0.49 15.76 6.81
CA LEU A 70 -1.29 16.02 5.61
C LEU A 70 -2.66 16.62 5.95
N GLU A 71 -3.29 16.15 7.03
CA GLU A 71 -4.55 16.70 7.51
C GLU A 71 -4.37 18.17 7.95
N ASN A 72 -3.27 18.48 8.65
CA ASN A 72 -2.88 19.84 9.01
C ASN A 72 -2.68 20.69 7.76
N LEU A 73 -1.92 20.18 6.79
CA LEU A 73 -1.65 20.88 5.52
C LEU A 73 -2.95 21.21 4.78
N ALA A 74 -3.84 20.23 4.63
CA ALA A 74 -5.11 20.40 3.92
C ALA A 74 -6.07 21.38 4.65
N ARG A 75 -6.04 21.41 5.98
CA ARG A 75 -6.92 22.26 6.79
C ARG A 75 -6.44 23.70 6.83
N ASN A 76 -5.14 23.91 7.05
CA ASN A 76 -4.59 25.21 7.41
C ASN A 76 -3.89 25.92 6.25
N TYR A 77 -3.53 25.22 5.17
CA TYR A 77 -2.76 25.76 4.04
C TYR A 77 -3.43 25.44 2.69
N ARG A 78 -4.68 25.83 2.53
CA ARG A 78 -5.52 25.51 1.35
C ARG A 78 -4.94 25.96 0.00
N GLU A 79 -4.14 27.05 0.03
CA GLU A 79 -3.47 27.59 -1.16
C GLU A 79 -2.21 26.79 -1.55
N PHE A 80 -1.72 25.91 -0.67
CA PHE A 80 -0.55 25.12 -0.95
C PHE A 80 -0.88 23.98 -1.93
N LYS A 81 -0.30 24.07 -3.13
CA LYS A 81 -0.48 23.05 -4.18
C LYS A 81 0.46 21.90 -3.95
N MET A 82 -0.05 20.80 -3.43
CA MET A 82 0.70 19.54 -3.37
C MET A 82 0.85 18.92 -4.75
N PRO A 83 2.05 18.38 -5.11
CA PRO A 83 2.19 17.57 -6.31
C PRO A 83 1.25 16.36 -6.23
N PRO A 84 0.34 16.15 -7.22
CA PRO A 84 -0.70 15.12 -7.14
C PRO A 84 -0.14 13.70 -6.95
N ASP A 85 1.01 13.40 -7.54
CA ASP A 85 1.63 12.08 -7.45
C ASP A 85 2.22 11.82 -6.06
N VAL A 86 2.85 12.79 -5.44
CA VAL A 86 3.40 12.70 -4.08
C VAL A 86 2.27 12.56 -3.07
N PHE A 87 1.24 13.40 -3.19
CA PHE A 87 0.03 13.32 -2.38
C PHE A 87 -0.57 11.91 -2.44
N ARG A 88 -0.79 11.37 -3.65
CA ARG A 88 -1.30 10.02 -3.83
C ARG A 88 -0.43 8.96 -3.17
N GLN A 89 0.89 9.00 -3.35
CA GLN A 89 1.82 8.03 -2.76
C GLN A 89 1.74 8.03 -1.24
N ILE A 90 1.67 9.20 -0.61
CA ILE A 90 1.54 9.30 0.85
C ILE A 90 0.18 8.75 1.33
N PHE A 91 -0.91 9.01 0.62
CA PHE A 91 -2.24 8.48 0.97
C PHE A 91 -2.38 6.97 0.80
N ILE A 92 -1.63 6.37 -0.14
CA ILE A 92 -1.58 4.91 -0.35
C ILE A 92 -0.78 4.22 0.76
N CYS A 93 -0.03 4.95 1.56
CA CYS A 93 0.80 4.39 2.63
C CYS A 93 -0.02 3.70 3.73
N PRO A 94 0.27 2.43 4.08
CA PRO A 94 1.22 1.55 3.41
C PRO A 94 0.66 1.03 2.07
N ASP A 95 1.57 0.83 1.10
CA ASP A 95 1.20 0.22 -0.17
C ASP A 95 1.05 -1.29 0.01
N TYR A 96 -0.16 -1.80 -0.23
CA TYR A 96 -0.49 -3.22 -0.15
C TYR A 96 -0.37 -3.96 -1.48
N PHE A 97 -0.01 -3.26 -2.55
CA PHE A 97 0.26 -3.88 -3.85
C PHE A 97 1.34 -3.10 -4.61
N PRO A 98 2.63 -3.33 -4.28
CA PRO A 98 3.72 -2.61 -4.92
C PRO A 98 3.80 -2.94 -6.42
N VAL A 99 3.71 -1.91 -7.26
CA VAL A 99 3.77 -2.02 -8.73
C VAL A 99 5.16 -1.64 -9.25
N THR A 100 6.20 -2.14 -8.60
CA THR A 100 7.60 -1.87 -8.97
C THR A 100 8.05 -2.84 -10.04
N PRO A 101 8.59 -2.39 -11.20
CA PRO A 101 9.10 -3.28 -12.23
C PRO A 101 10.19 -4.23 -11.70
N GLY A 102 10.07 -5.51 -12.05
CA GLY A 102 10.94 -6.58 -11.57
C GLY A 102 10.52 -7.19 -10.22
N SER A 103 9.48 -6.66 -9.56
CA SER A 103 8.88 -7.36 -8.41
C SER A 103 8.24 -8.67 -8.87
N LYS A 104 8.54 -9.76 -8.16
CA LYS A 104 8.10 -11.10 -8.52
C LYS A 104 7.60 -11.87 -7.30
N TRP A 105 6.48 -12.52 -7.44
CA TRP A 105 5.83 -13.33 -6.42
C TRP A 105 5.68 -14.75 -6.91
N VAL A 106 6.03 -15.71 -6.07
CA VAL A 106 5.75 -17.13 -6.28
C VAL A 106 4.78 -17.57 -5.20
N TYR A 107 3.62 -18.02 -5.63
CA TYR A 107 2.59 -18.61 -4.77
C TYR A 107 2.50 -20.09 -5.01
N GLY A 108 2.20 -20.85 -3.98
CA GLY A 108 1.94 -22.29 -4.07
C GLY A 108 0.71 -22.69 -3.29
N ASP A 109 0.10 -23.81 -3.67
CA ASP A 109 -0.97 -24.41 -2.89
C ASP A 109 -0.45 -24.71 -1.47
N THR A 110 -1.34 -24.55 -0.47
CA THR A 110 -0.96 -24.66 0.94
C THR A 110 -0.69 -26.08 1.40
N GLU A 111 -1.20 -27.09 0.68
CA GLU A 111 -1.04 -28.51 1.05
C GLU A 111 0.33 -29.03 0.64
N THR A 112 0.78 -28.71 -0.58
CA THR A 112 2.02 -29.23 -1.14
C THR A 112 3.12 -28.20 -1.31
N LEU A 113 2.88 -26.96 -0.89
CA LEU A 113 3.79 -25.82 -1.03
C LEU A 113 4.21 -25.59 -2.49
N GLY A 114 3.23 -25.70 -3.40
CA GLY A 114 3.39 -25.38 -4.81
C GLY A 114 3.85 -26.55 -5.69
N ARG A 115 3.89 -27.78 -5.17
CA ARG A 115 4.17 -28.96 -6.00
C ARG A 115 2.99 -29.33 -6.91
N ASN A 116 1.75 -29.18 -6.43
CA ASN A 116 0.56 -29.48 -7.22
C ASN A 116 0.10 -28.24 -8.01
N ALA A 117 0.03 -27.07 -7.38
CA ALA A 117 -0.39 -25.85 -8.04
C ALA A 117 0.52 -24.67 -7.66
N ARG A 118 0.99 -23.94 -8.67
CA ARG A 118 1.87 -22.78 -8.50
C ARG A 118 1.44 -21.62 -9.39
N GLN A 119 1.50 -20.41 -8.84
CA GLN A 119 1.31 -19.16 -9.57
C GLN A 119 2.58 -18.34 -9.48
N VAL A 120 3.06 -17.83 -10.61
CA VAL A 120 4.18 -16.87 -10.67
C VAL A 120 3.66 -15.59 -11.26
N SER A 121 3.80 -14.50 -10.53
CA SER A 121 3.37 -13.15 -10.94
C SER A 121 4.57 -12.21 -10.94
N GLU A 122 4.68 -11.36 -11.98
CA GLU A 122 5.80 -10.43 -12.13
C GLU A 122 5.32 -9.11 -12.74
N ILE A 123 5.80 -7.99 -12.21
CA ILE A 123 5.66 -6.68 -12.83
C ILE A 123 6.78 -6.52 -13.88
N SER A 124 6.43 -6.60 -15.16
CA SER A 124 7.43 -6.55 -16.25
C SER A 124 7.83 -5.14 -16.66
N ASP A 125 6.87 -4.22 -16.66
CA ASP A 125 7.09 -2.83 -17.08
C ASP A 125 6.17 -1.86 -16.34
N ARG A 126 6.55 -0.59 -16.33
CA ARG A 126 5.72 0.52 -15.83
C ARG A 126 5.95 1.75 -16.71
N ASN A 127 4.85 2.36 -17.14
CA ASN A 127 4.85 3.63 -17.89
C ASN A 127 3.69 4.52 -17.44
N SER A 128 3.45 5.64 -18.13
CA SER A 128 2.35 6.57 -17.83
C SER A 128 0.95 5.91 -17.86
N GLY A 129 0.78 4.82 -18.61
CA GLY A 129 -0.48 4.07 -18.67
C GLY A 129 -0.63 2.99 -17.58
N GLY A 130 0.34 2.85 -16.67
CA GLY A 130 0.34 1.87 -15.58
C GLY A 130 1.45 0.84 -15.67
N ALA A 131 1.33 -0.24 -14.90
CA ALA A 131 2.28 -1.35 -14.85
C ALA A 131 1.68 -2.62 -15.45
N SER A 132 2.48 -3.43 -16.12
CA SER A 132 2.06 -4.74 -16.65
C SER A 132 2.35 -5.83 -15.63
N LEU A 133 1.31 -6.54 -15.19
CA LEU A 133 1.40 -7.74 -14.37
C LEU A 133 1.24 -8.98 -15.25
N ASN A 134 2.30 -9.77 -15.35
CA ASN A 134 2.29 -11.06 -16.01
C ASN A 134 2.13 -12.17 -14.96
N THR A 135 1.15 -13.03 -15.15
CA THR A 135 0.89 -14.15 -14.24
C THR A 135 0.90 -15.45 -15.01
N ALA A 136 1.67 -16.44 -14.56
CA ALA A 136 1.73 -17.79 -15.09
C ALA A 136 1.22 -18.77 -14.03
N PHE A 137 0.37 -19.70 -14.44
CA PHE A 137 -0.24 -20.74 -13.62
C PHE A 137 0.28 -22.11 -14.04
N TYR A 138 0.65 -22.92 -13.06
CA TYR A 138 1.21 -24.25 -13.27
C TYR A 138 0.42 -25.30 -12.49
N ALA A 139 0.20 -26.45 -13.13
CA ALA A 139 -0.21 -27.71 -12.48
C ALA A 139 1.02 -28.62 -12.45
N GLY A 140 1.57 -28.89 -11.28
CA GLY A 140 2.89 -29.47 -11.15
C GLY A 140 3.96 -28.63 -11.87
N ASN A 141 4.64 -29.22 -12.82
CA ASN A 141 5.63 -28.56 -13.67
C ASN A 141 5.05 -28.04 -15.00
N THR A 142 3.78 -28.33 -15.29
CA THR A 142 3.15 -27.97 -16.56
C THR A 142 2.55 -26.58 -16.49
N LEU A 143 2.94 -25.71 -17.42
CA LEU A 143 2.31 -24.42 -17.60
C LEU A 143 0.89 -24.62 -18.17
N VAL A 144 -0.13 -24.21 -17.42
CA VAL A 144 -1.55 -24.37 -17.82
C VAL A 144 -2.18 -23.08 -18.34
N ASN A 145 -1.69 -21.92 -17.87
CA ASN A 145 -2.24 -20.65 -18.34
C ASN A 145 -1.23 -19.51 -18.15
N ARG A 146 -1.34 -18.49 -19.00
CA ARG A 146 -0.68 -17.19 -18.83
C ARG A 146 -1.69 -16.09 -18.96
N GLN A 147 -1.59 -15.08 -18.09
CA GLN A 147 -2.44 -13.93 -18.08
C GLN A 147 -1.58 -12.66 -18.03
N LYS A 148 -1.93 -11.67 -18.82
CA LYS A 148 -1.35 -10.33 -18.72
C LYS A 148 -2.45 -9.35 -18.39
N THR A 149 -2.28 -8.60 -17.31
CA THR A 149 -3.18 -7.53 -16.90
C THR A 149 -2.41 -6.22 -16.76
N ARG A 150 -3.12 -5.12 -16.76
CA ARG A 150 -2.53 -3.80 -16.58
C ARG A 150 -3.07 -3.18 -15.29
N LEU A 151 -2.14 -2.75 -14.45
CA LEU A 151 -2.44 -2.10 -13.18
C LEU A 151 -2.18 -0.60 -13.30
N ARG A 152 -3.12 0.22 -12.87
CA ARG A 152 -2.95 1.68 -12.82
C ARG A 152 -3.63 2.27 -11.61
N PHE A 153 -3.13 3.41 -11.15
CA PHE A 153 -3.85 4.21 -10.18
C PHE A 153 -4.78 5.21 -10.88
N SER A 154 -6.00 5.32 -10.35
CA SER A 154 -6.98 6.34 -10.71
C SER A 154 -7.42 7.04 -9.42
N GLY A 155 -6.85 8.22 -9.14
CA GLY A 155 -6.94 8.79 -7.80
C GLY A 155 -6.32 7.85 -6.75
N LEU A 156 -7.12 7.45 -5.76
CA LEU A 156 -6.73 6.50 -4.71
C LEU A 156 -7.16 5.05 -5.01
N ASP A 157 -7.71 4.79 -6.19
CA ASP A 157 -8.11 3.45 -6.59
C ASP A 157 -6.98 2.77 -7.36
N LEU A 158 -6.62 1.54 -6.98
CA LEU A 158 -5.82 0.62 -7.80
C LEU A 158 -6.78 -0.13 -8.72
N VAL A 159 -6.62 0.07 -10.01
CA VAL A 159 -7.47 -0.49 -11.04
C VAL A 159 -6.68 -1.51 -11.86
N GLU A 160 -7.23 -2.71 -11.99
CA GLU A 160 -6.77 -3.74 -12.93
C GLU A 160 -7.58 -3.66 -14.22
N ARG A 161 -6.87 -3.65 -15.35
CA ARG A 161 -7.47 -3.79 -16.68
C ARG A 161 -7.17 -5.15 -17.27
N GLN A 162 -8.22 -5.91 -17.53
CA GLN A 162 -8.18 -7.19 -18.21
C GLN A 162 -9.26 -7.23 -19.30
N ASN A 163 -8.91 -7.65 -20.52
CA ASN A 163 -9.86 -7.79 -21.63
C ASN A 163 -10.73 -6.53 -21.84
N ARG A 164 -10.13 -5.34 -21.77
CA ARG A 164 -10.77 -4.01 -21.89
C ARG A 164 -11.77 -3.68 -20.75
N LYS A 165 -11.85 -4.49 -19.70
CA LYS A 165 -12.65 -4.19 -18.51
C LYS A 165 -11.75 -3.69 -17.38
N ASP A 166 -12.18 -2.64 -16.70
CA ASP A 166 -11.53 -2.06 -15.54
C ASP A 166 -12.21 -2.58 -14.28
N THR A 167 -11.41 -3.16 -13.37
CA THR A 167 -11.86 -3.66 -12.07
C THR A 167 -11.12 -2.89 -10.98
N VAL A 168 -11.83 -2.27 -10.04
CA VAL A 168 -11.21 -1.61 -8.88
C VAL A 168 -10.80 -2.70 -7.88
N LEU A 169 -9.51 -2.99 -7.79
CA LEU A 169 -8.96 -3.96 -6.85
C LEU A 169 -8.88 -3.39 -5.43
N PHE A 170 -8.36 -2.15 -5.30
CA PHE A 170 -8.25 -1.46 -4.03
C PHE A 170 -8.81 -0.06 -4.13
N ARG A 171 -9.42 0.37 -3.04
CA ARG A 171 -9.86 1.75 -2.81
C ARG A 171 -9.23 2.25 -1.52
N TYR A 172 -8.08 2.91 -1.63
CA TYR A 172 -7.33 3.39 -0.48
C TYR A 172 -8.04 4.53 0.28
N PRO A 173 -7.76 4.69 1.59
CA PRO A 173 -7.03 3.78 2.46
C PRO A 173 -7.83 2.50 2.73
N LEU A 174 -7.12 1.36 2.95
CA LEU A 174 -7.72 0.06 3.25
C LEU A 174 -7.99 -0.06 4.76
N SER A 175 -9.04 0.60 5.24
CA SER A 175 -9.46 0.55 6.64
C SER A 175 -10.53 -0.52 6.87
N ALA A 176 -10.52 -1.18 8.02
CA ALA A 176 -11.52 -2.20 8.37
C ALA A 176 -12.95 -1.66 8.24
N GLY A 177 -13.84 -2.47 7.67
CA GLY A 177 -15.24 -2.11 7.38
C GLY A 177 -15.47 -1.40 6.04
N LYS A 178 -14.43 -0.86 5.39
CA LYS A 178 -14.58 -0.23 4.07
C LYS A 178 -14.98 -1.24 3.01
N SER A 179 -15.95 -0.86 2.16
CA SER A 179 -16.45 -1.72 1.09
C SER A 179 -16.67 -0.94 -0.20
N TRP A 180 -16.62 -1.64 -1.32
CA TRP A 180 -16.96 -1.10 -2.64
C TRP A 180 -17.40 -2.22 -3.58
N ASP A 181 -18.12 -1.83 -4.62
CA ASP A 181 -18.50 -2.70 -5.72
C ASP A 181 -17.77 -2.27 -6.98
N THR A 182 -17.55 -3.22 -7.86
CA THR A 182 -17.00 -3.00 -9.19
C THR A 182 -17.52 -4.06 -10.15
N VAL A 183 -17.30 -3.87 -11.43
CA VAL A 183 -17.59 -4.89 -12.45
C VAL A 183 -16.28 -5.48 -12.93
N GLY A 184 -16.14 -6.80 -12.80
CA GLY A 184 -14.99 -7.54 -13.31
C GLY A 184 -15.35 -8.46 -14.48
N PRO A 185 -14.41 -9.27 -14.96
CA PRO A 185 -14.67 -10.30 -15.97
C PRO A 185 -15.77 -11.29 -15.56
N GLU A 186 -15.84 -11.60 -14.27
CA GLU A 186 -16.77 -12.57 -13.64
C GLU A 186 -18.16 -11.98 -13.35
N GLY A 187 -18.39 -10.68 -13.61
CA GLY A 187 -19.61 -9.97 -13.29
C GLY A 187 -19.43 -8.91 -12.20
N ARG A 188 -20.48 -8.62 -11.43
CA ARG A 188 -20.41 -7.69 -10.29
C ARG A 188 -19.65 -8.31 -9.14
N LEU A 189 -18.62 -7.63 -8.69
CA LEU A 189 -17.74 -8.00 -7.58
C LEU A 189 -18.01 -7.07 -6.39
N GLU A 190 -18.09 -7.66 -5.22
CA GLU A 190 -18.23 -6.96 -3.93
C GLU A 190 -16.93 -7.15 -3.14
N PHE A 191 -16.32 -6.06 -2.74
CA PHE A 191 -15.11 -6.04 -1.92
C PHE A 191 -15.41 -5.46 -0.54
N ARG A 192 -14.76 -6.02 0.49
CA ARG A 192 -14.80 -5.49 1.84
C ARG A 192 -13.49 -5.77 2.57
N VAL A 193 -12.94 -4.75 3.21
CA VAL A 193 -11.85 -4.92 4.17
C VAL A 193 -12.44 -5.44 5.48
N GLU A 194 -12.24 -6.72 5.75
CA GLU A 194 -12.79 -7.37 6.95
C GLU A 194 -11.99 -7.02 8.20
N GLN A 195 -10.66 -7.02 8.08
CA GLN A 195 -9.74 -6.75 9.18
C GLN A 195 -8.48 -6.07 8.69
N ALA A 196 -7.83 -5.32 9.57
CA ALA A 196 -6.52 -4.70 9.37
C ALA A 196 -5.65 -4.92 10.62
N GLY A 197 -4.32 -4.78 10.48
CA GLY A 197 -3.38 -4.98 11.57
C GLY A 197 -3.14 -6.45 11.92
N LEU A 198 -3.40 -7.38 10.99
CA LEU A 198 -3.25 -8.81 11.22
C LEU A 198 -1.78 -9.25 11.11
N LYS A 199 -1.44 -10.31 11.84
CA LYS A 199 -0.22 -11.11 11.60
C LYS A 199 -0.59 -12.33 10.77
N VAL A 200 0.15 -12.55 9.67
CA VAL A 200 -0.07 -13.68 8.75
C VAL A 200 1.23 -14.43 8.57
N LYS A 201 1.21 -15.73 8.90
CA LYS A 201 2.35 -16.64 8.69
C LYS A 201 2.11 -17.51 7.47
N VAL A 202 3.07 -17.52 6.56
CA VAL A 202 3.10 -18.33 5.32
C VAL A 202 4.51 -18.88 5.10
N LYS A 203 4.74 -19.67 4.05
CA LYS A 203 6.05 -20.25 3.74
C LYS A 203 7.15 -19.19 3.58
N ALA A 204 6.84 -18.05 2.95
CA ALA A 204 7.79 -16.94 2.75
C ALA A 204 8.19 -16.21 4.04
N GLY A 205 7.47 -16.41 5.15
CA GLY A 205 7.76 -15.76 6.43
C GLY A 205 6.51 -15.36 7.21
N GLU A 206 6.71 -14.51 8.22
CA GLU A 206 5.65 -13.89 9.00
C GLU A 206 5.55 -12.39 8.66
N PHE A 207 4.34 -11.93 8.40
CA PHE A 207 4.05 -10.56 7.98
C PHE A 207 3.09 -9.91 8.98
N GLY A 208 3.46 -8.72 9.47
CA GLY A 208 2.62 -7.88 10.32
C GLY A 208 1.77 -6.90 9.50
N ASP A 209 0.84 -6.23 10.19
CA ASP A 209 0.00 -5.16 9.66
C ASP A 209 -0.75 -5.50 8.36
N CYS A 210 -1.04 -6.79 8.17
CA CYS A 210 -1.76 -7.28 7.02
C CYS A 210 -3.22 -6.81 7.04
N VAL A 211 -3.79 -6.61 5.84
CA VAL A 211 -5.23 -6.44 5.65
C VAL A 211 -5.84 -7.71 5.08
N LYS A 212 -7.03 -8.09 5.60
CA LYS A 212 -7.87 -9.16 5.08
C LYS A 212 -8.97 -8.55 4.22
N LEU A 213 -8.93 -8.82 2.93
CA LEU A 213 -9.88 -8.33 1.94
C LEU A 213 -10.79 -9.47 1.50
N ARG A 214 -12.11 -9.29 1.63
CA ARG A 214 -13.09 -10.19 1.03
C ARG A 214 -13.37 -9.75 -0.40
N ARG A 215 -13.37 -10.70 -1.32
CA ARG A 215 -13.84 -10.57 -2.69
C ARG A 215 -14.95 -11.60 -2.95
N ARG A 216 -16.11 -11.15 -3.37
CA ARG A 216 -17.27 -12.01 -3.65
C ARG A 216 -17.88 -11.65 -5.01
N VAL A 217 -18.24 -12.64 -5.80
CA VAL A 217 -19.13 -12.43 -6.95
C VAL A 217 -20.54 -12.28 -6.41
N ALA A 218 -21.26 -11.23 -6.83
CA ALA A 218 -22.59 -10.95 -6.34
C ALA A 218 -23.53 -12.15 -6.58
N GLY A 219 -24.29 -12.50 -5.54
CA GLY A 219 -25.21 -13.64 -5.58
C GLY A 219 -24.61 -14.99 -5.22
N GLN A 220 -23.27 -15.11 -5.10
CA GLN A 220 -22.65 -16.38 -4.66
C GLN A 220 -22.64 -16.52 -3.14
N SER A 221 -22.75 -17.77 -2.65
CA SER A 221 -22.73 -18.12 -1.22
C SER A 221 -21.33 -18.26 -0.65
N SER A 222 -20.32 -18.38 -1.51
CA SER A 222 -18.90 -18.44 -1.16
C SER A 222 -18.17 -17.18 -1.61
N TRP A 223 -17.03 -16.93 -1.01
CA TRP A 223 -16.16 -15.80 -1.32
C TRP A 223 -14.69 -16.17 -1.14
N VAL A 224 -13.81 -15.29 -1.60
CA VAL A 224 -12.37 -15.40 -1.42
C VAL A 224 -11.93 -14.36 -0.39
N TYR A 225 -11.07 -14.75 0.53
CA TYR A 225 -10.27 -13.83 1.30
C TYR A 225 -8.86 -13.78 0.74
N GLU A 226 -8.38 -12.56 0.55
CA GLU A 226 -7.01 -12.28 0.16
C GLU A 226 -6.36 -11.45 1.27
N TYR A 227 -5.17 -11.87 1.68
CA TYR A 227 -4.41 -11.21 2.73
C TYR A 227 -3.23 -10.49 2.09
N TYR A 228 -3.13 -9.20 2.36
CA TYR A 228 -2.09 -8.35 1.79
C TYR A 228 -1.20 -7.79 2.88
N ALA A 229 0.11 -7.97 2.73
CA ALA A 229 1.12 -7.40 3.62
C ALA A 229 1.64 -6.06 3.07
N PRO A 230 1.92 -5.07 3.95
CA PRO A 230 2.53 -3.81 3.57
C PRO A 230 3.80 -4.03 2.73
N TRP A 231 3.92 -3.33 1.61
CA TRP A 231 5.09 -3.33 0.72
C TRP A 231 5.44 -4.68 0.07
N LYS A 232 4.61 -5.71 0.31
CA LYS A 232 4.85 -7.07 -0.21
C LYS A 232 3.75 -7.55 -1.15
N GLY A 233 2.55 -7.04 -1.02
CA GLY A 233 1.42 -7.51 -1.80
C GLY A 233 0.69 -8.67 -1.14
N ARG A 234 0.01 -9.49 -1.95
CA ARG A 234 -0.75 -10.63 -1.46
C ARG A 234 0.17 -11.69 -0.87
N VAL A 235 -0.15 -12.17 0.33
CA VAL A 235 0.62 -13.21 1.03
C VAL A 235 -0.16 -14.51 1.19
N LEU A 236 -1.51 -14.44 1.22
CA LEU A 236 -2.36 -15.60 1.42
C LEU A 236 -3.68 -15.43 0.67
N THR A 237 -4.23 -16.52 0.18
CA THR A 237 -5.58 -16.63 -0.36
C THR A 237 -6.31 -17.78 0.31
N SER A 238 -7.56 -17.53 0.74
CA SER A 238 -8.45 -18.52 1.32
C SER A 238 -9.79 -18.51 0.58
N VAL A 239 -10.43 -19.66 0.44
CA VAL A 239 -11.84 -19.76 0.06
C VAL A 239 -12.66 -19.90 1.32
N ALA A 240 -13.75 -19.17 1.39
CA ALA A 240 -14.61 -19.12 2.57
C ALA A 240 -16.10 -19.11 2.22
N GLY A 241 -16.90 -19.45 3.20
CA GLY A 241 -18.35 -19.41 3.18
C GLY A 241 -18.88 -19.35 4.60
N LYS A 242 -20.18 -19.57 4.78
CA LYS A 242 -20.81 -19.55 6.10
C LYS A 242 -20.22 -20.67 6.97
N GLY A 243 -19.42 -20.29 7.98
CA GLY A 243 -18.87 -21.21 8.98
C GLY A 243 -17.56 -21.90 8.60
N TYR A 244 -16.93 -21.53 7.48
CA TYR A 244 -15.62 -22.09 7.11
C TYR A 244 -14.72 -21.08 6.41
N GLU A 245 -13.42 -21.29 6.55
CA GLU A 245 -12.36 -20.65 5.77
C GLU A 245 -11.21 -21.63 5.57
N ASN A 246 -10.89 -21.94 4.33
CA ASN A 246 -9.82 -22.86 3.96
C ASN A 246 -8.74 -22.12 3.18
N ARG A 247 -7.51 -22.18 3.66
CA ARG A 247 -6.33 -21.64 2.95
C ARG A 247 -6.09 -22.49 1.71
N ILE A 248 -5.92 -21.83 0.57
CA ILE A 248 -5.73 -22.51 -0.71
C ILE A 248 -4.41 -22.19 -1.39
N MET A 249 -3.89 -20.96 -1.19
CA MET A 249 -2.66 -20.52 -1.84
C MET A 249 -1.91 -19.53 -0.96
N GLU A 250 -0.61 -19.72 -0.80
CA GLU A 250 0.23 -18.86 0.01
C GLU A 250 1.50 -18.41 -0.70
N LEU A 251 2.08 -17.32 -0.25
CA LEU A 251 3.35 -16.80 -0.76
C LEU A 251 4.50 -17.73 -0.35
N ILE A 252 5.24 -18.25 -1.35
CA ILE A 252 6.41 -19.11 -1.17
C ILE A 252 7.68 -18.27 -1.18
N SER A 253 7.78 -17.32 -2.13
CA SER A 253 8.90 -16.38 -2.22
C SER A 253 8.48 -15.09 -2.86
N TYR A 254 9.23 -14.03 -2.53
CA TYR A 254 9.08 -12.69 -3.06
C TYR A 254 10.45 -12.10 -3.39
N GLU A 255 10.58 -11.54 -4.57
CA GLU A 255 11.76 -10.81 -5.02
C GLU A 255 11.37 -9.37 -5.32
N GLU A 256 12.10 -8.43 -4.76
CA GLU A 256 11.97 -7.00 -5.04
C GLU A 256 13.24 -6.52 -5.72
N LYS A 257 13.10 -5.97 -6.91
CA LYS A 257 14.23 -5.32 -7.56
C LYS A 257 14.38 -3.92 -6.96
N LYS A 258 15.51 -3.71 -6.32
CA LYS A 258 15.88 -2.40 -5.76
C LYS A 258 16.24 -1.41 -6.86
#